data_32703dcf5e93aeb28b950388b3e01971
#
_entry.id   32703dcf5e93aeb28b950388b3e01971
#
_cell.length_a   1.000
_cell.length_b   1.000
_cell.length_c   1.000
_cell.angle_alpha   90.00
_cell.angle_beta   90.00
_cell.angle_gamma   90.00
#
_symmetry.space_group_name_H-M   'P 1'
#
loop_
_entity.id
_entity.type
_entity.pdbx_description
1 polymer ?
#
loop_
_entity_poly.entity_id
_entity_poly.type
_entity_poly.pdbx_seq_one_letter_code
_entity_poly.pdbx_strand_id
1 'polypeptide(L)'
;MGQGPGEYTGIRFISTDDVSKQVFLMDHGKLLAYSGNGEFMNECKFPFAWQFSALNDSTFASYIYNNTGNKLFRLLIINSKGYTLTSFPQYDRFTIPSGLNLYLWGKCDKYLYQFQNQVCMKEYYNDTVFTVRPDTLLPRYILQLGKYKLPKEKRFEVLDGNWNVYETTASNYLRPDILETPGYLFIPYTSWNVTDKSEAPRLAMYDKQKGQLFGVKDGMIQNDMYGKVPFYPAMRVADDVLLYYWEASDILELAEEDPELKNIPELKDLKADDNPVFMIVRTKQVAQNL
;
A
#
# COMPACT_ATOMS: atom_id res chain seq x y z
N MET A 1 2.17 22.75 16.39
CA MET A 1 3.03 21.61 16.73
C MET A 1 3.52 21.79 18.14
N GLY A 2 3.44 20.76 19.00
CA GLY A 2 3.86 20.83 20.38
C GLY A 2 3.60 19.53 21.13
N GLN A 3 3.63 19.58 22.48
CA GLN A 3 3.46 18.41 23.35
C GLN A 3 2.21 18.53 24.26
N GLY A 4 1.42 19.55 24.09
CA GLY A 4 0.15 19.73 24.81
C GLY A 4 -0.92 18.72 24.36
N PRO A 5 -2.07 18.66 25.09
CA PRO A 5 -3.20 17.84 24.69
C PRO A 5 -3.64 18.18 23.26
N GLY A 6 -3.78 17.18 22.41
CA GLY A 6 -4.11 17.35 21.00
C GLY A 6 -3.00 17.96 20.14
N GLU A 7 -1.80 18.16 20.64
CA GLU A 7 -0.65 18.57 19.84
C GLU A 7 0.22 17.37 19.46
N TYR A 8 0.93 17.48 18.33
CA TYR A 8 1.83 16.45 17.82
C TYR A 8 3.18 17.03 17.43
N THR A 9 4.22 16.20 17.45
CA THR A 9 5.60 16.59 17.10
C THR A 9 6.02 16.04 15.75
N GLY A 10 5.53 14.85 15.38
CA GLY A 10 5.83 14.23 14.08
C GLY A 10 4.84 13.11 13.77
N ILE A 11 3.91 13.39 12.87
CA ILE A 11 2.93 12.41 12.41
C ILE A 11 3.65 11.34 11.58
N ARG A 12 3.52 10.08 11.98
CA ARG A 12 4.05 8.93 11.25
C ARG A 12 3.01 8.30 10.33
N PHE A 13 1.79 8.15 10.85
CA PHE A 13 0.69 7.56 10.09
C PHE A 13 -0.64 8.25 10.43
N ILE A 14 -1.53 8.23 9.45
CA ILE A 14 -2.90 8.69 9.55
C ILE A 14 -3.81 7.52 9.18
N SER A 15 -4.86 7.31 9.94
CA SER A 15 -5.95 6.41 9.61
C SER A 15 -7.29 7.09 9.83
N THR A 16 -8.28 6.70 9.07
CA THR A 16 -9.66 7.18 9.22
C THR A 16 -10.59 6.02 9.57
N ASP A 17 -11.67 6.32 10.25
CA ASP A 17 -12.83 5.44 10.36
C ASP A 17 -14.01 6.11 9.64
N ASP A 18 -14.41 5.53 8.51
CA ASP A 18 -15.44 6.09 7.65
C ASP A 18 -16.85 6.02 8.28
N VAL A 19 -17.04 5.15 9.27
CA VAL A 19 -18.33 5.02 9.98
C VAL A 19 -18.48 6.13 11.01
N SER A 20 -17.52 6.28 11.91
CA SER A 20 -17.54 7.31 12.95
C SER A 20 -17.09 8.70 12.47
N LYS A 21 -16.55 8.78 11.23
CA LYS A 21 -15.96 10.01 10.66
C LYS A 21 -14.83 10.56 11.51
N GLN A 22 -14.05 9.71 12.15
CA GLN A 22 -12.90 10.10 12.96
C GLN A 22 -11.60 9.98 12.17
N VAL A 23 -10.65 10.84 12.52
CA VAL A 23 -9.28 10.84 12.02
C VAL A 23 -8.33 10.52 13.17
N PHE A 24 -7.48 9.54 12.97
CA PHE A 24 -6.50 9.09 13.94
C PHE A 24 -5.08 9.39 13.45
N LEU A 25 -4.29 10.04 14.29
CA LEU A 25 -2.90 10.38 14.01
C LEU A 25 -1.98 9.62 14.95
N MET A 26 -1.03 8.87 14.40
CA MET A 26 0.03 8.25 15.20
C MET A 26 1.25 9.16 15.25
N ASP A 27 1.58 9.62 16.43
CA ASP A 27 2.81 10.32 16.79
C ASP A 27 3.67 9.43 17.71
N HIS A 28 4.89 9.83 18.00
CA HIS A 28 5.89 9.12 18.81
C HIS A 28 5.36 8.48 20.11
N GLY A 29 4.73 7.29 19.99
CA GLY A 29 4.22 6.52 21.13
C GLY A 29 2.86 6.97 21.64
N LYS A 30 2.13 7.82 20.91
CA LYS A 30 0.74 8.19 21.20
C LYS A 30 -0.13 8.15 19.95
N LEU A 31 -1.41 7.89 20.17
CA LEU A 31 -2.47 8.00 19.18
C LEU A 31 -3.37 9.16 19.57
N LEU A 32 -3.59 10.06 18.63
CA LEU A 32 -4.52 11.19 18.79
C LEU A 32 -5.74 10.92 17.93
N ALA A 33 -6.92 11.20 18.47
CA ALA A 33 -8.20 11.12 17.77
C ALA A 33 -8.80 12.51 17.58
N TYR A 34 -9.27 12.76 16.36
CA TYR A 34 -9.96 13.98 15.96
C TYR A 34 -11.29 13.64 15.31
N SER A 35 -12.25 14.55 15.42
CA SER A 35 -13.48 14.47 14.62
C SER A 35 -13.17 14.71 13.13
N GLY A 36 -14.12 14.39 12.25
CA GLY A 36 -14.00 14.70 10.82
C GLY A 36 -13.89 16.18 10.51
N ASN A 37 -14.24 17.05 11.45
CA ASN A 37 -14.07 18.50 11.34
C ASN A 37 -12.72 18.99 11.91
N GLY A 38 -11.86 18.08 12.36
CA GLY A 38 -10.53 18.41 12.88
C GLY A 38 -10.50 18.82 14.38
N GLU A 39 -11.60 18.62 15.12
CA GLU A 39 -11.64 18.90 16.55
C GLU A 39 -10.96 17.75 17.32
N PHE A 40 -10.06 18.12 18.23
CA PHE A 40 -9.40 17.14 19.10
C PHE A 40 -10.41 16.47 20.04
N MET A 41 -10.37 15.16 20.09
CA MET A 41 -11.28 14.36 20.93
C MET A 41 -10.55 13.75 22.12
N ASN A 42 -9.50 12.99 21.88
CA ASN A 42 -8.71 12.35 22.93
C ASN A 42 -7.34 11.91 22.42
N GLU A 43 -6.49 11.50 23.37
CA GLU A 43 -5.22 10.81 23.08
C GLU A 43 -4.97 9.68 24.06
N CYS A 44 -4.19 8.69 23.62
CA CYS A 44 -3.73 7.60 24.47
C CYS A 44 -2.28 7.23 24.16
N LYS A 45 -1.61 6.55 25.11
CA LYS A 45 -0.36 5.86 24.79
C LYS A 45 -0.62 4.79 23.76
N PHE A 46 0.21 4.73 22.73
CA PHE A 46 0.08 3.73 21.68
C PHE A 46 1.43 3.06 21.46
N PRO A 47 1.52 1.72 21.51
CA PRO A 47 2.78 1.04 21.28
C PRO A 47 3.28 1.33 19.86
N PHE A 48 4.61 1.34 19.71
CA PHE A 48 5.21 1.56 18.40
C PHE A 48 4.69 0.54 17.39
N ALA A 49 4.17 1.06 16.30
CA ALA A 49 3.74 0.30 15.13
C ALA A 49 4.48 0.82 13.89
N TRP A 50 4.70 -0.06 12.93
CA TRP A 50 5.16 0.38 11.61
C TRP A 50 4.03 1.07 10.84
N GLN A 51 2.83 0.51 10.96
CA GLN A 51 1.60 1.05 10.41
C GLN A 51 0.43 0.67 11.31
N PHE A 52 -0.62 1.47 11.32
CA PHE A 52 -1.87 1.12 11.99
C PHE A 52 -3.08 1.42 11.10
N SER A 53 -4.21 0.81 11.42
CA SER A 53 -5.50 1.11 10.79
C SER A 53 -6.63 0.95 11.79
N ALA A 54 -7.61 1.86 11.76
CA ALA A 54 -8.80 1.75 12.58
C ALA A 54 -9.67 0.58 12.10
N LEU A 55 -10.03 -0.32 13.02
CA LEU A 55 -11.06 -1.36 12.81
C LEU A 55 -12.45 -0.78 13.07
N ASN A 56 -12.52 0.16 13.99
CA ASN A 56 -13.67 1.01 14.35
C ASN A 56 -13.18 2.20 15.18
N ASP A 57 -14.08 2.96 15.77
CA ASP A 57 -13.81 4.16 16.59
C ASP A 57 -12.97 3.91 17.86
N SER A 58 -12.85 2.67 18.28
CA SER A 58 -12.23 2.32 19.56
C SER A 58 -11.21 1.18 19.50
N THR A 59 -10.99 0.60 18.32
CA THR A 59 -10.13 -0.58 18.15
C THR A 59 -9.27 -0.44 16.89
N PHE A 60 -7.98 -0.74 17.00
CA PHE A 60 -6.98 -0.53 15.98
C PHE A 60 -6.17 -1.79 15.71
N ALA A 61 -5.93 -2.08 14.44
CA ALA A 61 -4.94 -3.03 13.99
C ALA A 61 -3.57 -2.32 13.90
N SER A 62 -2.57 -2.84 14.58
CA SER A 62 -1.22 -2.28 14.68
C SER A 62 -0.20 -3.26 14.13
N TYR A 63 0.37 -2.98 12.96
CA TYR A 63 1.33 -3.84 12.29
C TYR A 63 2.73 -3.65 12.83
N ILE A 64 3.39 -4.76 13.16
CA ILE A 64 4.77 -4.80 13.67
C ILE A 64 5.71 -5.33 12.58
N TYR A 65 6.47 -4.45 12.00
CA TYR A 65 7.44 -4.84 10.98
C TYR A 65 8.59 -5.66 11.56
N ASN A 66 8.80 -6.87 11.04
CA ASN A 66 9.84 -7.78 11.51
C ASN A 66 11.17 -7.53 10.77
N ASN A 67 11.75 -6.34 10.93
CA ASN A 67 13.01 -5.96 10.30
C ASN A 67 14.25 -6.66 10.89
N THR A 68 14.14 -7.19 12.10
CA THR A 68 15.24 -7.86 12.82
C THR A 68 15.13 -9.37 12.88
N GLY A 69 14.00 -9.94 12.38
CA GLY A 69 13.75 -11.38 12.42
C GLY A 69 13.30 -11.93 13.76
N ASN A 70 13.34 -11.13 14.83
CA ASN A 70 13.11 -11.58 16.21
C ASN A 70 11.83 -11.04 16.86
N LYS A 71 10.98 -10.31 16.10
CA LYS A 71 9.71 -9.82 16.63
C LYS A 71 8.81 -10.98 17.06
N LEU A 72 8.18 -10.87 18.22
CA LEU A 72 7.27 -11.90 18.74
C LEU A 72 5.92 -11.89 18.02
N PHE A 73 5.45 -10.72 17.66
CA PHE A 73 4.14 -10.50 17.05
C PHE A 73 4.28 -9.78 15.72
N ARG A 74 3.38 -10.06 14.80
CA ARG A 74 3.26 -9.40 13.49
C ARG A 74 2.15 -8.34 13.47
N LEU A 75 1.12 -8.57 14.31
CA LEU A 75 -0.03 -7.68 14.42
C LEU A 75 -0.53 -7.69 15.86
N LEU A 76 -0.90 -6.52 16.36
CA LEU A 76 -1.58 -6.32 17.64
C LEU A 76 -2.94 -5.68 17.36
N ILE A 77 -3.94 -6.09 18.12
CA ILE A 77 -5.20 -5.37 18.22
C ILE A 77 -5.20 -4.58 19.53
N ILE A 78 -5.38 -3.27 19.40
CA ILE A 78 -5.20 -2.32 20.51
C ILE A 78 -6.46 -1.48 20.63
N ASN A 79 -6.92 -1.24 21.85
CA ASN A 79 -8.08 -0.38 22.08
C ASN A 79 -7.68 1.11 22.19
N SER A 80 -8.69 1.99 22.23
CA SER A 80 -8.54 3.44 22.36
C SER A 80 -7.93 3.91 23.69
N LYS A 81 -7.70 3.00 24.64
CA LYS A 81 -6.96 3.26 25.89
C LYS A 81 -5.51 2.80 25.83
N GLY A 82 -5.06 2.26 24.67
CA GLY A 82 -3.70 1.75 24.48
C GLY A 82 -3.45 0.34 24.99
N TYR A 83 -4.48 -0.40 25.41
CA TYR A 83 -4.34 -1.79 25.85
C TYR A 83 -4.39 -2.75 24.68
N THR A 84 -3.45 -3.70 24.63
CA THR A 84 -3.47 -4.80 23.67
C THR A 84 -4.58 -5.78 24.05
N LEU A 85 -5.51 -6.00 23.12
CA LEU A 85 -6.62 -6.94 23.23
C LEU A 85 -6.23 -8.32 22.71
N THR A 86 -5.54 -8.36 21.55
CA THR A 86 -5.12 -9.59 20.88
C THR A 86 -3.75 -9.41 20.27
N SER A 87 -2.96 -10.49 20.25
CA SER A 87 -1.62 -10.52 19.65
C SER A 87 -1.53 -11.68 18.67
N PHE A 88 -1.17 -11.39 17.42
CA PHE A 88 -0.95 -12.41 16.40
C PHE A 88 0.54 -12.73 16.29
N PRO A 89 0.95 -14.00 16.47
CA PRO A 89 2.36 -14.37 16.51
C PRO A 89 3.05 -14.17 15.17
N GLN A 90 4.35 -13.83 15.23
CA GLN A 90 5.21 -13.77 14.05
C GLN A 90 5.78 -15.15 13.74
N TYR A 91 5.44 -15.69 12.57
CA TYR A 91 5.92 -16.99 12.10
C TYR A 91 7.17 -16.88 11.22
N ASP A 92 7.39 -15.73 10.61
CA ASP A 92 8.53 -15.48 9.76
C ASP A 92 9.73 -15.00 10.59
N ARG A 93 10.37 -15.94 11.28
CA ARG A 93 11.57 -15.69 12.09
C ARG A 93 12.83 -15.97 11.30
N PHE A 94 13.84 -15.12 11.49
CA PHE A 94 15.16 -15.25 10.89
C PHE A 94 16.21 -14.61 11.78
N THR A 95 17.47 -14.94 11.52
CA THR A 95 18.62 -14.33 12.18
C THR A 95 19.37 -13.50 11.15
N ILE A 96 19.66 -12.25 11.50
CA ILE A 96 20.52 -11.38 10.71
C ILE A 96 21.95 -11.56 11.24
N PRO A 97 22.94 -11.87 10.39
CA PRO A 97 24.33 -11.88 10.80
C PRO A 97 24.76 -10.56 11.45
N SER A 98 25.62 -10.63 12.46
CA SER A 98 26.07 -9.45 13.22
C SER A 98 26.73 -8.42 12.28
N GLY A 99 26.35 -7.15 12.47
CA GLY A 99 26.91 -6.03 11.70
C GLY A 99 26.11 -5.64 10.46
N LEU A 100 25.04 -6.36 10.13
CA LEU A 100 24.16 -6.02 9.00
C LEU A 100 22.82 -5.50 9.52
N ASN A 101 22.44 -4.30 9.08
CA ASN A 101 21.10 -3.76 9.25
C ASN A 101 20.33 -3.97 7.94
N LEU A 102 19.45 -4.94 7.91
CA LEU A 102 18.60 -5.21 6.76
C LEU A 102 17.38 -4.28 6.82
N TYR A 103 17.48 -3.15 6.19
CA TYR A 103 16.32 -2.36 5.84
C TYR A 103 15.86 -2.80 4.46
N LEU A 104 14.90 -3.70 4.42
CA LEU A 104 14.22 -4.05 3.19
C LEU A 104 13.29 -2.89 2.82
N TRP A 105 13.88 -1.84 2.25
CA TRP A 105 13.15 -0.71 1.69
C TRP A 105 12.44 -1.18 0.42
N GLY A 106 11.14 -1.22 0.45
CA GLY A 106 10.35 -1.45 -0.74
C GLY A 106 9.40 -0.29 -0.97
N LYS A 107 9.10 0.00 -2.22
CA LYS A 107 8.11 1.00 -2.62
C LYS A 107 6.68 0.69 -2.13
N CYS A 108 6.43 -0.49 -1.58
CA CYS A 108 5.13 -0.89 -1.05
C CYS A 108 5.12 -0.71 0.46
N ASP A 109 4.70 0.46 0.91
CA ASP A 109 4.65 0.78 2.33
C ASP A 109 3.30 0.42 2.98
N LYS A 110 2.43 -0.26 2.26
CA LYS A 110 1.07 -0.54 2.72
C LYS A 110 0.92 -2.01 3.15
N TYR A 111 1.19 -2.28 4.41
CA TYR A 111 0.89 -3.57 5.03
C TYR A 111 -0.57 -3.71 5.42
N LEU A 112 -1.21 -2.59 5.79
CA LEU A 112 -2.62 -2.50 6.12
C LEU A 112 -3.32 -1.58 5.12
N TYR A 113 -4.49 -1.98 4.66
CA TYR A 113 -5.37 -1.14 3.86
C TYR A 113 -6.83 -1.37 4.26
N GLN A 114 -7.66 -0.37 4.05
CA GLN A 114 -9.10 -0.48 4.30
C GLN A 114 -9.81 -0.77 2.97
N PHE A 115 -10.82 -1.62 3.03
CA PHE A 115 -11.71 -1.90 1.91
C PHE A 115 -13.08 -2.32 2.45
N GLN A 116 -14.16 -1.63 2.02
CA GLN A 116 -15.54 -1.86 2.47
C GLN A 116 -15.65 -1.96 4.00
N ASN A 117 -15.13 -0.97 4.70
CA ASN A 117 -15.08 -0.89 6.16
C ASN A 117 -14.38 -2.09 6.83
N GLN A 118 -13.53 -2.78 6.12
CA GLN A 118 -12.69 -3.86 6.66
C GLN A 118 -11.22 -3.50 6.55
N VAL A 119 -10.46 -3.80 7.57
CA VAL A 119 -9.00 -3.72 7.51
C VAL A 119 -8.48 -5.02 6.91
N CYS A 120 -7.64 -4.88 5.89
CA CYS A 120 -6.94 -5.96 5.24
C CYS A 120 -5.44 -5.85 5.49
N MET A 121 -4.74 -6.99 5.50
CA MET A 121 -3.29 -7.06 5.71
C MET A 121 -2.61 -7.86 4.60
N LYS A 122 -1.55 -7.29 4.03
CA LYS A 122 -0.64 -7.98 3.10
C LYS A 122 0.80 -7.73 3.53
N GLU A 123 1.52 -8.81 3.83
CA GLU A 123 2.93 -8.73 4.20
C GLU A 123 3.83 -8.98 2.99
N TYR A 124 5.04 -8.46 3.01
CA TYR A 124 6.00 -8.60 1.90
C TYR A 124 6.26 -10.04 1.50
N TYR A 125 6.61 -10.87 2.47
CA TYR A 125 7.02 -12.27 2.22
C TYR A 125 5.89 -13.27 2.37
N ASN A 126 4.66 -12.79 2.55
CA ASN A 126 3.48 -13.63 2.66
C ASN A 126 2.59 -13.44 1.43
N ASP A 127 2.29 -14.52 0.74
CA ASP A 127 1.44 -14.49 -0.45
C ASP A 127 -0.06 -14.36 -0.11
N THR A 128 -0.40 -14.48 1.18
CA THR A 128 -1.78 -14.39 1.64
C THR A 128 -2.12 -12.96 2.03
N VAL A 129 -3.23 -12.48 1.50
CA VAL A 129 -3.93 -11.30 1.99
C VAL A 129 -4.95 -11.74 3.03
N PHE A 130 -4.99 -11.06 4.15
CA PHE A 130 -5.91 -11.36 5.23
C PHE A 130 -6.93 -10.25 5.42
N THR A 131 -8.15 -10.60 5.77
CA THR A 131 -9.08 -9.69 6.46
C THR A 131 -8.76 -9.77 7.96
N VAL A 132 -8.51 -8.61 8.56
CA VAL A 132 -8.21 -8.49 9.99
C VAL A 132 -9.52 -8.40 10.78
N ARG A 133 -9.68 -9.30 11.75
CA ARG A 133 -10.73 -9.27 12.76
C ARG A 133 -10.09 -9.09 14.14
N PRO A 134 -10.84 -8.67 15.15
CA PRO A 134 -10.29 -8.48 16.51
C PRO A 134 -9.61 -9.73 17.11
N ASP A 135 -10.03 -10.91 16.71
CA ASP A 135 -9.62 -12.20 17.27
C ASP A 135 -8.99 -13.16 16.24
N THR A 136 -9.09 -12.86 14.94
CA THR A 136 -8.62 -13.78 13.90
C THR A 136 -8.16 -13.05 12.62
N LEU A 137 -7.29 -13.70 11.87
CA LEU A 137 -6.88 -13.30 10.51
C LEU A 137 -7.52 -14.28 9.52
N LEU A 138 -8.51 -13.80 8.76
CA LEU A 138 -9.20 -14.63 7.76
C LEU A 138 -8.50 -14.51 6.41
N PRO A 139 -8.05 -15.61 5.79
CA PRO A 139 -7.52 -15.56 4.41
C PRO A 139 -8.56 -14.98 3.46
N ARG A 140 -8.14 -13.97 2.68
CA ARG A 140 -8.97 -13.28 1.70
C ARG A 140 -8.57 -13.63 0.27
N TYR A 141 -7.28 -13.54 -0.02
CA TYR A 141 -6.68 -13.95 -1.30
C TYR A 141 -5.36 -14.67 -1.05
N ILE A 142 -5.01 -15.57 -1.96
CA ILE A 142 -3.70 -16.20 -2.00
C ILE A 142 -3.10 -15.94 -3.39
N LEU A 143 -1.98 -15.24 -3.43
CA LEU A 143 -1.24 -14.95 -4.65
C LEU A 143 -0.29 -16.10 -4.96
N GLN A 144 -0.66 -16.95 -5.90
CA GLN A 144 0.13 -18.12 -6.27
C GLN A 144 1.25 -17.72 -7.25
N LEU A 145 2.39 -17.29 -6.73
CA LEU A 145 3.54 -16.86 -7.54
C LEU A 145 4.35 -18.03 -8.14
N GLY A 146 4.15 -19.24 -7.65
CA GLY A 146 4.85 -20.45 -8.16
C GLY A 146 6.38 -20.26 -8.10
N LYS A 147 7.04 -20.48 -9.23
CA LYS A 147 8.51 -20.34 -9.36
C LYS A 147 9.02 -18.91 -9.22
N TYR A 148 8.14 -17.93 -9.30
CA TYR A 148 8.50 -16.50 -9.15
C TYR A 148 8.40 -15.99 -7.71
N LYS A 149 8.05 -16.85 -6.75
CA LYS A 149 8.11 -16.52 -5.34
C LYS A 149 9.56 -16.49 -4.87
N LEU A 150 9.96 -15.41 -4.18
CA LEU A 150 11.30 -15.31 -3.59
C LEU A 150 11.46 -16.38 -2.50
N PRO A 151 12.39 -17.34 -2.65
CA PRO A 151 12.70 -18.34 -1.62
C PRO A 151 13.22 -17.66 -0.35
N LYS A 152 12.89 -18.23 0.81
CA LYS A 152 13.25 -17.64 2.10
C LYS A 152 14.76 -17.45 2.26
N GLU A 153 15.54 -18.41 1.83
CA GLU A 153 17.00 -18.41 1.86
C GLU A 153 17.60 -17.33 0.95
N LYS A 154 16.92 -16.96 -0.12
CA LYS A 154 17.40 -15.96 -1.09
C LYS A 154 17.26 -14.51 -0.62
N ARG A 155 16.41 -14.26 0.38
CA ARG A 155 16.23 -12.89 0.94
C ARG A 155 17.49 -12.30 1.53
N PHE A 156 18.43 -13.17 1.92
CA PHE A 156 19.61 -12.79 2.68
C PHE A 156 20.92 -12.94 1.89
N GLU A 157 20.85 -13.22 0.61
CA GLU A 157 22.06 -13.30 -0.24
C GLU A 157 22.87 -12.02 -0.25
N VAL A 158 22.21 -10.87 -0.08
CA VAL A 158 22.86 -9.57 0.07
C VAL A 158 23.70 -9.46 1.35
N LEU A 159 23.47 -10.34 2.33
CA LEU A 159 24.19 -10.31 3.62
C LEU A 159 25.67 -10.65 3.49
N ASP A 160 26.07 -11.29 2.41
CA ASP A 160 27.48 -11.56 2.10
C ASP A 160 28.19 -10.34 1.50
N GLY A 161 27.53 -9.18 1.49
CA GLY A 161 28.08 -7.93 0.94
C GLY A 161 28.17 -7.88 -0.59
N ASN A 162 27.65 -8.88 -1.27
CA ASN A 162 27.64 -8.93 -2.73
C ASN A 162 26.28 -8.51 -3.30
N TRP A 163 26.08 -7.22 -3.43
CA TRP A 163 24.87 -6.62 -3.98
C TRP A 163 24.56 -7.09 -5.42
N ASN A 164 25.59 -7.27 -6.26
CA ASN A 164 25.41 -7.72 -7.65
C ASN A 164 24.79 -9.11 -7.70
N VAL A 165 25.18 -10.03 -6.82
CA VAL A 165 24.58 -11.38 -6.75
C VAL A 165 23.13 -11.27 -6.31
N TYR A 166 22.85 -10.45 -5.28
CA TYR A 166 21.48 -10.23 -4.83
C TYR A 166 20.60 -9.65 -5.95
N GLU A 167 21.06 -8.59 -6.61
CA GLU A 167 20.32 -7.93 -7.69
C GLU A 167 19.97 -8.90 -8.82
N THR A 168 20.96 -9.70 -9.27
CA THR A 168 20.74 -10.72 -10.29
C THR A 168 19.74 -11.78 -9.84
N THR A 169 19.85 -12.27 -8.61
CA THR A 169 18.91 -13.24 -8.04
C THR A 169 17.54 -12.63 -7.86
N ALA A 170 17.45 -11.45 -7.27
CA ALA A 170 16.20 -10.76 -6.94
C ALA A 170 15.37 -10.42 -8.19
N SER A 171 16.03 -10.12 -9.32
CA SER A 171 15.37 -9.85 -10.60
C SER A 171 14.52 -11.00 -11.14
N ASN A 172 14.78 -12.24 -10.67
CA ASN A 172 14.03 -13.43 -11.09
C ASN A 172 12.72 -13.66 -10.32
N TYR A 173 12.48 -12.91 -9.25
CA TYR A 173 11.33 -13.11 -8.37
C TYR A 173 10.44 -11.89 -8.33
N LEU A 174 9.13 -12.13 -8.19
CA LEU A 174 8.12 -11.08 -8.23
C LEU A 174 7.70 -10.65 -6.82
N ARG A 175 7.46 -9.36 -6.71
CA ARG A 175 6.94 -8.69 -5.51
C ARG A 175 5.64 -7.98 -5.86
N PRO A 176 4.50 -8.65 -5.65
CA PRO A 176 3.20 -8.06 -5.92
C PRO A 176 2.73 -7.17 -4.78
N ASP A 177 2.03 -6.11 -5.15
CA ASP A 177 1.18 -5.30 -4.28
C ASP A 177 -0.29 -5.50 -4.64
N ILE A 178 -1.20 -4.85 -3.90
CA ILE A 178 -2.64 -5.01 -4.09
C ILE A 178 -3.36 -3.68 -3.93
N LEU A 179 -4.20 -3.38 -4.92
CA LEU A 179 -5.25 -2.37 -4.81
C LEU A 179 -6.59 -3.02 -5.12
N GLU A 180 -7.48 -3.00 -4.16
CA GLU A 180 -8.76 -3.69 -4.23
C GLU A 180 -9.91 -2.71 -4.49
N THR A 181 -10.77 -3.04 -5.47
CA THR A 181 -12.04 -2.36 -5.73
C THR A 181 -13.18 -3.39 -5.71
N PRO A 182 -14.45 -2.97 -5.71
CA PRO A 182 -15.58 -3.93 -5.72
C PRO A 182 -15.52 -4.94 -6.87
N GLY A 183 -15.18 -4.51 -8.08
CA GLY A 183 -15.14 -5.37 -9.27
C GLY A 183 -13.79 -6.03 -9.55
N TYR A 184 -12.69 -5.44 -9.08
CA TYR A 184 -11.36 -5.84 -9.51
C TYR A 184 -10.36 -5.90 -8.35
N LEU A 185 -9.39 -6.77 -8.51
CA LEU A 185 -8.13 -6.73 -7.77
C LEU A 185 -7.03 -6.33 -8.74
N PHE A 186 -6.51 -5.13 -8.60
CA PHE A 186 -5.33 -4.67 -9.32
C PHE A 186 -4.10 -5.15 -8.57
N ILE A 187 -3.17 -5.74 -9.30
CA ILE A 187 -1.95 -6.34 -8.75
C ILE A 187 -0.76 -5.70 -9.46
N PRO A 188 -0.34 -4.50 -9.01
CA PRO A 188 0.95 -3.96 -9.41
C PRO A 188 2.06 -4.89 -8.95
N TYR A 189 3.06 -5.14 -9.78
CA TYR A 189 4.19 -5.96 -9.36
C TYR A 189 5.50 -5.50 -9.98
N THR A 190 6.56 -5.69 -9.23
CA THR A 190 7.94 -5.46 -9.65
C THR A 190 8.77 -6.71 -9.38
N SER A 191 10.03 -6.71 -9.79
CA SER A 191 10.98 -7.66 -9.26
C SER A 191 11.34 -7.31 -7.79
N TRP A 192 12.06 -8.21 -7.14
CA TRP A 192 12.67 -7.91 -5.84
C TRP A 192 13.95 -7.09 -5.97
N ASN A 193 14.42 -6.83 -7.17
CA ASN A 193 15.52 -5.91 -7.42
C ASN A 193 15.05 -4.46 -7.29
N VAL A 194 15.12 -3.94 -6.08
CA VAL A 194 14.65 -2.58 -5.75
C VAL A 194 15.56 -1.46 -6.25
N THR A 195 16.74 -1.81 -6.73
CA THR A 195 17.72 -0.85 -7.27
C THR A 195 17.53 -0.59 -8.77
N ASP A 196 16.81 -1.49 -9.46
CA ASP A 196 16.49 -1.31 -10.87
C ASP A 196 15.40 -0.26 -11.04
N LYS A 197 15.83 0.97 -11.33
CA LYS A 197 14.94 2.11 -11.62
C LYS A 197 14.41 2.09 -13.04
N SER A 198 14.97 1.26 -13.91
CA SER A 198 14.55 1.15 -15.32
C SER A 198 13.40 0.14 -15.50
N GLU A 199 13.04 -0.59 -14.45
CA GLU A 199 11.95 -1.57 -14.53
C GLU A 199 10.63 -0.85 -14.86
N ALA A 200 10.09 -1.14 -16.04
CA ALA A 200 8.79 -0.63 -16.46
C ALA A 200 7.68 -1.11 -15.50
N PRO A 201 6.64 -0.30 -15.28
CA PRO A 201 5.51 -0.71 -14.46
C PRO A 201 4.86 -1.97 -15.03
N ARG A 202 4.53 -2.91 -14.15
CA ARG A 202 3.83 -4.14 -14.50
C ARG A 202 2.54 -4.23 -13.69
N LEU A 203 1.49 -4.67 -14.35
CA LEU A 203 0.17 -4.75 -13.75
C LEU A 203 -0.52 -6.04 -14.19
N ALA A 204 -1.09 -6.75 -13.25
CA ALA A 204 -2.11 -7.76 -13.50
C ALA A 204 -3.43 -7.32 -12.90
N MET A 205 -4.53 -7.80 -13.45
CA MET A 205 -5.88 -7.54 -12.97
C MET A 205 -6.63 -8.85 -12.79
N TYR A 206 -7.31 -8.99 -11.67
CA TYR A 206 -8.25 -10.08 -11.44
C TYR A 206 -9.68 -9.52 -11.46
N ASP A 207 -10.46 -9.97 -12.41
CA ASP A 207 -11.90 -9.69 -12.52
C ASP A 207 -12.64 -10.60 -11.52
N LYS A 208 -13.18 -10.01 -10.47
CA LYS A 208 -13.84 -10.76 -9.38
C LYS A 208 -15.14 -11.41 -9.83
N GLN A 209 -15.83 -10.84 -10.82
CA GLN A 209 -17.08 -11.37 -11.33
C GLN A 209 -16.83 -12.59 -12.22
N LYS A 210 -15.84 -12.48 -13.09
CA LYS A 210 -15.51 -13.56 -14.03
C LYS A 210 -14.59 -14.62 -13.44
N GLY A 211 -13.95 -14.34 -12.32
CA GLY A 211 -12.93 -15.21 -11.74
C GLY A 211 -11.68 -15.35 -12.61
N GLN A 212 -11.33 -14.33 -13.39
CA GLN A 212 -10.25 -14.38 -14.37
C GLN A 212 -9.12 -13.40 -14.03
N LEU A 213 -7.89 -13.90 -14.16
CA LEU A 213 -6.67 -13.10 -14.02
C LEU A 213 -6.09 -12.85 -15.42
N PHE A 214 -5.69 -11.62 -15.69
CA PHE A 214 -5.02 -11.25 -16.93
C PHE A 214 -3.92 -10.21 -16.68
N GLY A 215 -2.85 -10.25 -17.49
CA GLY A 215 -1.81 -9.24 -17.51
C GLY A 215 -2.28 -8.01 -18.31
N VAL A 216 -1.94 -6.83 -17.83
CA VAL A 216 -2.20 -5.59 -18.55
C VAL A 216 -1.01 -5.34 -19.49
N LYS A 217 -1.31 -5.13 -20.76
CA LYS A 217 -0.30 -4.86 -21.79
C LYS A 217 0.48 -3.58 -21.40
N ASP A 218 1.79 -3.61 -21.54
CA ASP A 218 2.70 -2.52 -21.21
C ASP A 218 2.58 -2.01 -19.76
N GLY A 219 1.91 -2.79 -18.89
CA GLY A 219 1.73 -2.50 -17.47
C GLY A 219 0.79 -1.34 -17.15
N MET A 220 0.17 -0.71 -18.13
CA MET A 220 -0.69 0.47 -17.95
C MET A 220 -2.02 0.29 -18.68
N ILE A 221 -3.09 0.76 -18.07
CA ILE A 221 -4.43 0.70 -18.63
C ILE A 221 -4.57 1.80 -19.68
N GLN A 222 -4.96 1.42 -20.89
CA GLN A 222 -5.18 2.39 -21.95
C GLN A 222 -6.39 3.27 -21.64
N ASN A 223 -6.23 4.57 -21.85
CA ASN A 223 -7.29 5.55 -21.70
C ASN A 223 -7.90 5.84 -23.09
N ASP A 224 -9.19 5.70 -23.21
CA ASP A 224 -9.96 5.95 -24.42
C ASP A 224 -10.78 7.25 -24.37
N MET A 225 -10.67 8.00 -23.27
CA MET A 225 -11.47 9.21 -23.03
C MET A 225 -10.69 10.51 -23.27
N TYR A 226 -9.44 10.56 -22.86
CA TYR A 226 -8.61 11.77 -22.86
C TYR A 226 -7.23 11.50 -23.46
N GLY A 227 -7.08 11.64 -24.79
CA GLY A 227 -5.79 11.72 -25.46
C GLY A 227 -4.81 10.60 -25.14
N LYS A 228 -5.25 9.37 -24.99
CA LYS A 228 -4.39 8.19 -24.82
C LYS A 228 -3.38 8.24 -23.65
N VAL A 229 -3.47 9.22 -22.75
CA VAL A 229 -2.63 9.22 -21.52
C VAL A 229 -2.93 7.96 -20.72
N PRO A 230 -1.99 7.02 -20.58
CA PRO A 230 -2.29 5.76 -19.92
C PRO A 230 -2.50 5.93 -18.41
N PHE A 231 -3.29 5.05 -17.81
CA PHE A 231 -3.58 5.05 -16.39
C PHE A 231 -2.89 3.88 -15.68
N TYR A 232 -2.23 4.19 -14.56
CA TYR A 232 -1.69 3.19 -13.65
C TYR A 232 -2.37 3.31 -12.28
N PRO A 233 -2.95 2.23 -11.73
CA PRO A 233 -3.57 2.29 -10.41
C PRO A 233 -2.49 2.36 -9.31
N ALA A 234 -2.03 3.56 -9.00
CA ALA A 234 -0.99 3.74 -7.97
C ALA A 234 -1.57 3.82 -6.56
N MET A 235 -2.77 4.39 -6.43
CA MET A 235 -3.41 4.61 -5.15
C MET A 235 -4.91 4.41 -5.23
N ARG A 236 -5.51 3.85 -4.18
CA ARG A 236 -6.95 3.82 -3.97
C ARG A 236 -7.34 4.91 -2.97
N VAL A 237 -8.23 5.81 -3.36
CA VAL A 237 -8.70 6.94 -2.52
C VAL A 237 -10.11 6.72 -1.97
N ALA A 238 -10.89 5.85 -2.60
CA ALA A 238 -12.16 5.33 -2.09
C ALA A 238 -12.36 3.91 -2.61
N ASP A 239 -13.39 3.18 -2.17
CA ASP A 239 -13.58 1.78 -2.54
C ASP A 239 -13.62 1.54 -4.04
N ASP A 240 -14.21 2.44 -4.81
CA ASP A 240 -14.34 2.36 -6.26
C ASP A 240 -13.50 3.40 -7.01
N VAL A 241 -12.66 4.19 -6.32
CA VAL A 241 -11.90 5.31 -6.89
C VAL A 241 -10.40 5.07 -6.77
N LEU A 242 -9.75 5.08 -7.91
CA LEU A 242 -8.31 4.96 -8.07
C LEU A 242 -7.71 6.29 -8.50
N LEU A 243 -6.48 6.52 -8.14
CA LEU A 243 -5.72 7.72 -8.46
C LEU A 243 -4.36 7.32 -9.03
N TYR A 244 -3.95 8.07 -10.04
CA TYR A 244 -2.58 8.15 -10.55
C TYR A 244 -2.21 9.62 -10.71
N TYR A 245 -0.94 9.91 -10.77
CA TYR A 245 -0.44 11.23 -11.12
C TYR A 245 0.67 11.13 -12.16
N TRP A 246 0.74 12.14 -12.98
CA TRP A 246 1.79 12.36 -13.96
C TRP A 246 2.53 13.64 -13.58
N GLU A 247 3.84 13.64 -13.67
CA GLU A 247 4.57 14.90 -13.63
C GLU A 247 4.18 15.75 -14.85
N ALA A 248 4.12 17.06 -14.67
CA ALA A 248 3.72 17.96 -15.76
C ALA A 248 4.63 17.83 -16.97
N SER A 249 5.93 17.65 -16.75
CA SER A 249 6.93 17.38 -17.79
C SER A 249 6.61 16.15 -18.63
N ASP A 250 6.18 15.04 -17.96
CA ASP A 250 5.88 13.77 -18.64
C ASP A 250 4.64 13.89 -19.54
N ILE A 251 3.63 14.65 -19.10
CA ILE A 251 2.46 14.96 -19.94
C ILE A 251 2.84 15.76 -21.18
N LEU A 252 3.74 16.73 -21.02
CA LEU A 252 4.21 17.55 -22.14
C LEU A 252 5.02 16.72 -23.14
N GLU A 253 5.83 15.77 -22.68
CA GLU A 253 6.54 14.82 -23.53
C GLU A 253 5.53 13.94 -24.33
N LEU A 254 4.53 13.37 -23.65
CA LEU A 254 3.47 12.62 -24.30
C LEU A 254 2.69 13.47 -25.32
N ALA A 255 2.50 14.77 -25.07
CA ALA A 255 1.82 15.70 -25.96
C ALA A 255 2.65 16.05 -27.22
N GLU A 256 3.93 15.78 -27.24
CA GLU A 256 4.75 15.85 -28.46
C GLU A 256 4.44 14.67 -29.41
N GLU A 257 4.20 13.50 -28.83
CA GLU A 257 3.84 12.27 -29.57
C GLU A 257 2.36 12.19 -29.94
N ASP A 258 1.48 12.73 -29.08
CA ASP A 258 0.03 12.78 -29.30
C ASP A 258 -0.50 14.22 -29.21
N PRO A 259 -0.58 14.95 -30.36
CA PRO A 259 -1.06 16.33 -30.39
C PRO A 259 -2.49 16.53 -29.88
N GLU A 260 -3.32 15.46 -29.79
CA GLU A 260 -4.69 15.55 -29.25
C GLU A 260 -4.66 15.97 -27.77
N LEU A 261 -3.58 15.64 -27.04
CA LEU A 261 -3.41 16.05 -25.65
C LEU A 261 -3.40 17.57 -25.48
N LYS A 262 -2.88 18.32 -26.43
CA LYS A 262 -2.84 19.79 -26.43
C LYS A 262 -4.25 20.42 -26.54
N ASN A 263 -5.24 19.65 -26.96
CA ASN A 263 -6.63 20.09 -27.09
C ASN A 263 -7.44 19.87 -25.80
N ILE A 264 -6.88 19.17 -24.82
CA ILE A 264 -7.51 18.95 -23.51
C ILE A 264 -7.49 20.27 -22.75
N PRO A 265 -8.67 20.87 -22.39
CA PRO A 265 -8.72 22.19 -21.78
C PRO A 265 -7.86 22.32 -20.52
N GLU A 266 -7.81 21.28 -19.70
CA GLU A 266 -7.08 21.21 -18.43
C GLU A 266 -5.56 21.18 -18.62
N LEU A 267 -5.07 20.82 -19.82
CA LEU A 267 -3.65 20.69 -20.13
C LEU A 267 -3.12 21.84 -21.02
N LYS A 268 -4.00 22.70 -21.54
CA LYS A 268 -3.67 23.69 -22.57
C LYS A 268 -2.55 24.66 -22.17
N ASP A 269 -2.52 25.06 -20.91
CA ASP A 269 -1.57 26.02 -20.38
C ASP A 269 -0.54 25.39 -19.45
N LEU A 270 -0.42 24.04 -19.47
CA LEU A 270 0.49 23.27 -18.62
C LEU A 270 1.95 23.62 -18.94
N LYS A 271 2.75 23.81 -17.88
CA LYS A 271 4.20 24.04 -17.96
C LYS A 271 4.94 22.92 -17.25
N ALA A 272 6.18 22.69 -17.63
CA ALA A 272 7.00 21.59 -17.12
C ALA A 272 7.29 21.68 -15.60
N ASP A 273 7.22 22.85 -15.02
CA ASP A 273 7.42 23.13 -13.59
C ASP A 273 6.13 23.27 -12.80
N ASP A 274 4.97 23.01 -13.41
CA ASP A 274 3.70 22.96 -12.71
C ASP A 274 3.57 21.73 -11.80
N ASN A 275 2.61 21.78 -10.91
CA ASN A 275 2.28 20.65 -10.05
C ASN A 275 1.85 19.42 -10.87
N PRO A 276 2.03 18.19 -10.33
CA PRO A 276 1.58 16.98 -10.99
C PRO A 276 0.10 17.00 -11.38
N VAL A 277 -0.21 16.40 -12.52
CA VAL A 277 -1.57 16.22 -13.01
C VAL A 277 -2.17 14.93 -12.44
N PHE A 278 -3.26 15.05 -11.70
CA PHE A 278 -3.94 13.90 -11.11
C PHE A 278 -5.00 13.33 -12.04
N MET A 279 -4.90 12.02 -12.28
CA MET A 279 -5.92 11.25 -12.99
C MET A 279 -6.72 10.44 -11.96
N ILE A 280 -8.02 10.74 -11.86
CA ILE A 280 -8.95 10.08 -10.95
C ILE A 280 -9.88 9.19 -11.79
N VAL A 281 -9.86 7.89 -11.51
CA VAL A 281 -10.65 6.90 -12.24
C VAL A 281 -11.61 6.21 -11.28
N ARG A 282 -12.89 6.21 -11.63
CA ARG A 282 -13.90 5.44 -10.93
C ARG A 282 -14.15 4.12 -11.64
N THR A 283 -13.97 3.01 -10.93
CA THR A 283 -14.31 1.68 -11.46
C THR A 283 -15.83 1.53 -11.53
N LYS A 284 -16.34 0.96 -12.64
CA LYS A 284 -17.78 0.68 -12.74
C LYS A 284 -18.18 -0.31 -11.64
N GLN A 285 -19.22 0.01 -10.91
CA GLN A 285 -19.85 -0.96 -10.02
C GLN A 285 -20.46 -2.05 -10.90
N VAL A 286 -20.06 -3.28 -10.65
CA VAL A 286 -20.74 -4.42 -11.23
C VAL A 286 -22.12 -4.47 -10.59
N ALA A 287 -23.18 -4.30 -11.38
CA ALA A 287 -24.54 -4.47 -10.89
C ALA A 287 -24.64 -5.87 -10.26
N GLN A 288 -24.86 -5.93 -8.96
CA GLN A 288 -25.23 -7.18 -8.32
C GLN A 288 -26.63 -7.51 -8.86
N ASN A 289 -26.69 -8.46 -9.80
CA ASN A 289 -27.96 -9.10 -10.11
C ASN A 289 -28.38 -9.84 -8.84
N LEU A 290 -29.29 -9.23 -8.09
CA LEU A 290 -30.03 -9.83 -6.97
C LEU A 290 -30.91 -10.97 -7.47
#